data_4b58bebf40a90edb57e36dc145bf46d8
#
_entry.id   4b58bebf40a90edb57e36dc145bf46d8
#
_cell.length_a   1.000
_cell.length_b   1.000
_cell.length_c   1.000
_cell.angle_alpha   90.00
_cell.angle_beta   90.00
_cell.angle_gamma   90.00
#
_symmetry.space_group_name_H-M   'P 1'
#
loop_
_entity.id
_entity.type
_entity.pdbx_description
1 polymer ?
#
loop_
_entity_poly.entity_id
_entity_poly.type
_entity_poly.pdbx_seq_one_letter_code
_entity_poly.pdbx_strand_id
1 'polypeptide(L)'
;MSTPKTIKRLVTCFGSIQLVTVLSVLSYREKEQQELNINYENYLVITPLFAPEGQEQEFAAFIENMAKSICSWKRIVYIPLEQKNSISRQLKWLGLSRAYKGVCELLGVKKIDELYLAHEYNFIDQLLMNVYESAEKICYGNGIGIYTSQSAFPRPSSRNNSFSYLNSLYTSLKEKLKALVPQKQSLSQKQFDIGYFSLPSAFGEVPPMKTVILDQAVYLETFQKLRKTLGSLIDINYINNLRSNIQDAPISILLTSNFSEAAGRMTLENEIAAYREFLETQGIPNNSILLIKPHPRDSKLKILSLKSALSDLYADVILLSEEFLFYLPFELFFMDVFLNSDEPKLQTPKIFTFSSACLTLEFILNARCIIGFGSEIVNKFFYQDHAASRIKHEADLLSTLREIKPLNVALI
;
A
#
# COMPACT_ATOMS: atom_id res chain seq x y z
N MET A 1 8.91 1.21 43.53
CA MET A 1 8.81 1.04 42.06
C MET A 1 8.01 2.22 41.53
N SER A 2 8.53 2.99 40.58
CA SER A 2 7.77 4.08 39.93
C SER A 2 6.62 3.51 39.13
N THR A 3 5.46 4.18 39.15
CA THR A 3 4.34 3.82 38.30
C THR A 3 4.76 3.87 36.81
N PRO A 4 4.41 2.87 36.00
CA PRO A 4 4.78 2.86 34.60
C PRO A 4 4.22 4.10 33.90
N LYS A 5 5.05 4.72 33.04
CA LYS A 5 4.60 5.82 32.17
C LYS A 5 3.71 5.24 31.08
N THR A 6 2.50 5.78 30.93
CA THR A 6 1.61 5.38 29.82
C THR A 6 1.84 6.29 28.60
N ILE A 7 2.10 5.69 27.44
CA ILE A 7 2.20 6.36 26.14
C ILE A 7 1.02 5.93 25.27
N LYS A 8 0.24 6.90 24.78
CA LYS A 8 -0.89 6.68 23.90
C LYS A 8 -0.46 6.86 22.46
N ARG A 9 -0.60 5.81 21.65
CA ARG A 9 -0.22 5.75 20.25
C ARG A 9 -1.44 5.67 19.37
N LEU A 10 -1.54 6.53 18.37
CA LEU A 10 -2.57 6.48 17.33
C LEU A 10 -1.91 6.16 15.99
N VAL A 11 -2.42 5.14 15.34
CA VAL A 11 -1.92 4.63 14.06
C VAL A 11 -3.01 4.78 13.00
N THR A 12 -2.68 5.25 11.80
CA THR A 12 -3.55 5.13 10.62
C THR A 12 -3.05 4.01 9.72
N CYS A 13 -3.97 3.32 9.03
CA CYS A 13 -3.64 2.24 8.11
C CYS A 13 -4.62 2.25 6.92
N PHE A 14 -4.10 2.06 5.70
CA PHE A 14 -4.88 2.04 4.45
C PHE A 14 -4.89 0.68 3.77
N GLY A 15 -4.05 -0.26 4.22
CA GLY A 15 -3.92 -1.57 3.62
C GLY A 15 -3.03 -2.50 4.44
N SER A 16 -3.06 -3.78 4.10
CA SER A 16 -2.39 -4.84 4.86
C SER A 16 -0.86 -4.69 4.93
N ILE A 17 -0.21 -4.34 3.83
CA ILE A 17 1.25 -4.13 3.84
C ILE A 17 1.65 -2.90 4.68
N GLN A 18 0.83 -1.87 4.72
CA GLN A 18 1.06 -0.72 5.58
C GLN A 18 0.88 -1.07 7.06
N LEU A 19 -0.07 -1.95 7.38
CA LEU A 19 -0.20 -2.47 8.73
C LEU A 19 1.07 -3.22 9.16
N VAL A 20 1.60 -4.10 8.30
CA VAL A 20 2.89 -4.79 8.58
C VAL A 20 3.99 -3.77 8.86
N THR A 21 4.07 -2.73 8.03
CA THR A 21 5.09 -1.68 8.16
C THR A 21 5.01 -0.98 9.50
N VAL A 22 3.82 -0.48 9.88
CA VAL A 22 3.68 0.23 11.14
C VAL A 22 3.85 -0.69 12.36
N LEU A 23 3.40 -1.95 12.30
CA LEU A 23 3.65 -2.93 13.36
C LEU A 23 5.14 -3.19 13.55
N SER A 24 5.91 -3.21 12.45
CA SER A 24 7.38 -3.33 12.51
C SER A 24 8.01 -2.12 13.20
N VAL A 25 7.55 -0.90 12.88
CA VAL A 25 8.03 0.34 13.52
C VAL A 25 7.66 0.36 15.01
N LEU A 26 6.44 -0.03 15.39
CA LEU A 26 6.02 -0.11 16.79
C LEU A 26 6.90 -1.09 17.57
N SER A 27 7.10 -2.31 17.02
CA SER A 27 7.95 -3.34 17.63
C SER A 27 9.40 -2.88 17.78
N TYR A 28 9.96 -2.19 16.77
CA TYR A 28 11.29 -1.62 16.83
C TYR A 28 11.42 -0.58 17.95
N ARG A 29 10.51 0.38 18.05
CA ARG A 29 10.51 1.41 19.10
C ARG A 29 10.30 0.82 20.51
N GLU A 30 9.48 -0.21 20.63
CA GLU A 30 9.31 -0.92 21.91
C GLU A 30 10.60 -1.59 22.38
N LYS A 31 11.33 -2.20 21.44
CA LYS A 31 12.65 -2.80 21.75
C LYS A 31 13.69 -1.76 22.15
N GLU A 32 13.73 -0.61 21.45
CA GLU A 32 14.64 0.49 21.85
C GLU A 32 14.34 1.05 23.24
N GLN A 33 13.09 0.97 23.68
CA GLN A 33 12.61 1.53 24.95
C GLN A 33 12.35 0.47 26.04
N GLN A 34 12.77 -0.77 25.82
CA GLN A 34 12.45 -1.89 26.72
C GLN A 34 12.98 -1.72 28.15
N GLU A 35 14.06 -0.95 28.34
CA GLU A 35 14.61 -0.62 29.67
C GLU A 35 13.75 0.41 30.41
N LEU A 36 12.88 1.13 29.72
CA LEU A 36 11.96 2.09 30.30
C LEU A 36 10.67 1.36 30.72
N ASN A 37 10.21 1.58 31.95
CA ASN A 37 8.95 1.02 32.42
C ASN A 37 7.76 1.75 31.79
N ILE A 38 7.44 1.40 30.50
CA ILE A 38 6.42 2.05 29.68
C ILE A 38 5.27 1.07 29.44
N ASN A 39 4.04 1.56 29.62
CA ASN A 39 2.82 0.92 29.19
C ASN A 39 2.27 1.61 27.94
N TYR A 40 1.99 0.86 26.87
CA TYR A 40 1.48 1.42 25.61
C TYR A 40 -0.02 1.19 25.45
N GLU A 41 -0.77 2.25 25.16
CA GLU A 41 -2.17 2.19 24.76
C GLU A 41 -2.26 2.49 23.26
N ASN A 42 -2.53 1.47 22.44
CA ASN A 42 -2.57 1.58 20.99
C ASN A 42 -4.00 1.80 20.50
N TYR A 43 -4.16 2.74 19.55
CA TYR A 43 -5.39 3.06 18.84
C TYR A 43 -5.14 2.91 17.34
N LEU A 44 -6.06 2.28 16.61
CA LEU A 44 -5.93 2.08 15.16
C LEU A 44 -7.10 2.73 14.42
N VAL A 45 -6.78 3.48 13.39
CA VAL A 45 -7.74 4.01 12.42
C VAL A 45 -7.51 3.33 11.07
N ILE A 46 -8.51 2.60 10.60
CA ILE A 46 -8.50 1.93 9.31
C ILE A 46 -9.27 2.77 8.31
N THR A 47 -8.66 3.09 7.18
CA THR A 47 -9.29 3.74 6.04
C THR A 47 -9.01 2.89 4.79
N PRO A 48 -9.98 2.19 4.22
CA PRO A 48 -9.79 1.16 3.20
C PRO A 48 -9.55 1.75 1.81
N LEU A 49 -8.45 2.47 1.64
CA LEU A 49 -8.12 3.11 0.37
C LEU A 49 -7.82 2.10 -0.74
N PHE A 50 -7.29 0.93 -0.38
CA PHE A 50 -6.85 -0.11 -1.32
C PHE A 50 -7.75 -1.35 -1.34
N ALA A 51 -8.92 -1.29 -0.71
CA ALA A 51 -9.90 -2.35 -0.78
C ALA A 51 -10.39 -2.59 -2.22
N PRO A 52 -10.75 -3.82 -2.58
CA PRO A 52 -11.57 -4.07 -3.76
C PRO A 52 -12.89 -3.28 -3.67
N GLU A 53 -13.42 -2.86 -4.81
CA GLU A 53 -14.67 -2.11 -4.86
C GLU A 53 -15.84 -2.94 -4.28
N GLY A 54 -16.56 -2.37 -3.35
CA GLY A 54 -17.70 -3.01 -2.66
C GLY A 54 -17.30 -3.99 -1.55
N GLN A 55 -16.02 -4.16 -1.24
CA GLN A 55 -15.51 -5.05 -0.18
C GLN A 55 -14.74 -4.29 0.91
N GLU A 56 -15.02 -3.00 1.05
CA GLU A 56 -14.27 -2.13 1.97
C GLU A 56 -14.45 -2.52 3.43
N GLN A 57 -15.61 -3.06 3.79
CA GLN A 57 -15.91 -3.46 5.15
C GLN A 57 -15.25 -4.79 5.50
N GLU A 58 -15.29 -5.77 4.61
CA GLU A 58 -14.62 -7.06 4.73
C GLU A 58 -13.11 -6.88 4.81
N PHE A 59 -12.56 -6.03 3.95
CA PHE A 59 -11.16 -5.66 3.99
C PHE A 59 -10.77 -5.00 5.32
N ALA A 60 -11.59 -4.07 5.84
CA ALA A 60 -11.33 -3.44 7.14
C ALA A 60 -11.37 -4.45 8.28
N ALA A 61 -12.31 -5.41 8.25
CA ALA A 61 -12.39 -6.50 9.22
C ALA A 61 -11.15 -7.42 9.16
N PHE A 62 -10.65 -7.69 7.94
CA PHE A 62 -9.40 -8.45 7.76
C PHE A 62 -8.20 -7.72 8.38
N ILE A 63 -8.03 -6.42 8.12
CA ILE A 63 -6.99 -5.57 8.71
C ILE A 63 -7.10 -5.56 10.25
N GLU A 64 -8.32 -5.45 10.79
CA GLU A 64 -8.57 -5.48 12.23
C GLU A 64 -8.13 -6.81 12.85
N ASN A 65 -8.49 -7.95 12.23
CA ASN A 65 -8.08 -9.27 12.70
C ASN A 65 -6.57 -9.45 12.65
N MET A 66 -5.95 -9.01 11.56
CA MET A 66 -4.50 -9.02 11.39
C MET A 66 -3.80 -8.15 12.45
N ALA A 67 -4.33 -6.98 12.75
CA ALA A 67 -3.79 -6.11 13.80
C ALA A 67 -3.88 -6.75 15.19
N LYS A 68 -5.03 -7.33 15.53
CA LYS A 68 -5.28 -7.99 16.81
C LYS A 68 -4.41 -9.24 17.03
N SER A 69 -3.97 -9.89 15.97
CA SER A 69 -3.12 -11.09 16.07
C SER A 69 -1.70 -10.78 16.54
N ILE A 70 -1.24 -9.53 16.42
CA ILE A 70 0.14 -9.12 16.74
C ILE A 70 0.24 -8.36 18.05
N CYS A 71 -0.68 -7.42 18.30
CA CYS A 71 -0.65 -6.63 19.52
C CYS A 71 -2.05 -6.28 20.04
N SER A 72 -2.12 -5.83 21.28
CA SER A 72 -3.38 -5.38 21.89
C SER A 72 -3.70 -3.95 21.46
N TRP A 73 -4.97 -3.69 21.15
CA TRP A 73 -5.51 -2.40 20.79
C TRP A 73 -6.57 -1.96 21.79
N LYS A 74 -6.46 -0.75 22.29
CA LYS A 74 -7.47 -0.14 23.15
C LYS A 74 -8.76 0.14 22.36
N ARG A 75 -8.59 0.55 21.11
CA ARG A 75 -9.70 0.79 20.18
C ARG A 75 -9.23 0.67 18.74
N ILE A 76 -10.06 0.07 17.90
CA ILE A 76 -9.90 0.05 16.44
C ILE A 76 -11.14 0.71 15.85
N VAL A 77 -10.93 1.63 14.91
CA VAL A 77 -11.99 2.40 14.27
C VAL A 77 -11.82 2.32 12.76
N TYR A 78 -12.86 1.85 12.09
CA TYR A 78 -12.96 1.93 10.64
C TYR A 78 -13.66 3.22 10.23
N ILE A 79 -13.07 3.98 9.28
CA ILE A 79 -13.63 5.20 8.72
C ILE A 79 -13.96 4.99 7.25
N PRO A 80 -15.22 4.66 6.89
CA PRO A 80 -15.64 4.51 5.52
C PRO A 80 -15.56 5.84 4.74
N LEU A 81 -15.54 5.77 3.42
CA LEU A 81 -15.42 6.94 2.54
C LEU A 81 -16.53 7.99 2.79
N GLU A 82 -17.73 7.53 3.05
CA GLU A 82 -18.88 8.39 3.36
C GLU A 82 -18.66 9.19 4.64
N GLN A 83 -18.18 8.54 5.69
CA GLN A 83 -17.84 9.20 6.96
C GLN A 83 -16.68 10.19 6.79
N LYS A 84 -15.64 9.84 6.03
CA LYS A 84 -14.55 10.74 5.64
C LYS A 84 -15.09 11.99 4.95
N ASN A 85 -16.02 11.82 4.00
CA ASN A 85 -16.65 12.92 3.29
C ASN A 85 -17.53 13.77 4.20
N SER A 86 -18.21 13.16 5.17
CA SER A 86 -19.00 13.86 6.20
C SER A 86 -18.09 14.72 7.09
N ILE A 87 -17.00 14.16 7.61
CA ILE A 87 -16.00 14.88 8.41
C ILE A 87 -15.41 16.05 7.61
N SER A 88 -15.08 15.83 6.34
CA SER A 88 -14.56 16.91 5.46
C SER A 88 -15.57 18.04 5.27
N ARG A 89 -16.87 17.72 5.11
CA ARG A 89 -17.93 18.72 5.03
C ARG A 89 -18.10 19.47 6.36
N GLN A 90 -18.13 18.77 7.48
CA GLN A 90 -18.21 19.38 8.81
C GLN A 90 -17.04 20.35 9.06
N LEU A 91 -15.81 19.96 8.71
CA LEU A 91 -14.65 20.84 8.82
C LEU A 91 -14.83 22.14 8.02
N LYS A 92 -15.35 22.04 6.79
CA LYS A 92 -15.57 23.21 5.91
C LYS A 92 -16.63 24.18 6.45
N TRP A 93 -17.69 23.65 7.10
CA TRP A 93 -18.84 24.43 7.53
C TRP A 93 -18.78 24.85 9.00
N LEU A 94 -18.24 24.00 9.88
CA LEU A 94 -18.32 24.15 11.35
C LEU A 94 -16.96 24.42 12.00
N GLY A 95 -15.88 24.36 11.21
CA GLY A 95 -14.53 24.64 11.66
C GLY A 95 -13.82 23.52 12.41
N LEU A 96 -12.53 23.75 12.71
CA LEU A 96 -11.62 22.74 13.27
C LEU A 96 -12.05 22.28 14.67
N SER A 97 -12.59 23.20 15.51
CA SER A 97 -13.00 22.86 16.88
C SER A 97 -14.08 21.77 16.95
N ARG A 98 -15.03 21.80 16.02
CA ARG A 98 -16.08 20.77 15.97
C ARG A 98 -15.57 19.46 15.35
N ALA A 99 -14.71 19.55 14.33
CA ALA A 99 -14.04 18.37 13.78
C ALA A 99 -13.15 17.70 14.85
N TYR A 100 -12.42 18.48 15.64
CA TYR A 100 -11.65 18.00 16.80
C TYR A 100 -12.54 17.20 17.76
N LYS A 101 -13.66 17.78 18.21
CA LYS A 101 -14.59 17.10 19.13
C LYS A 101 -15.10 15.78 18.53
N GLY A 102 -15.54 15.79 17.27
CA GLY A 102 -16.02 14.60 16.57
C GLY A 102 -14.97 13.50 16.44
N VAL A 103 -13.73 13.86 16.15
CA VAL A 103 -12.60 12.90 16.10
C VAL A 103 -12.30 12.32 17.48
N CYS A 104 -12.24 13.14 18.52
CA CYS A 104 -12.01 12.67 19.90
C CYS A 104 -13.13 11.75 20.39
N GLU A 105 -14.40 12.04 20.06
CA GLU A 105 -15.55 11.19 20.40
C GLU A 105 -15.47 9.85 19.63
N LEU A 106 -15.16 9.91 18.33
CA LEU A 106 -15.03 8.73 17.47
C LEU A 106 -13.92 7.81 18.00
N LEU A 107 -12.76 8.36 18.36
CA LEU A 107 -11.61 7.60 18.84
C LEU A 107 -11.66 7.28 20.33
N GLY A 108 -12.51 7.97 21.11
CA GLY A 108 -12.61 7.79 22.55
C GLY A 108 -11.39 8.29 23.31
N VAL A 109 -10.55 9.14 22.69
CA VAL A 109 -9.31 9.64 23.28
C VAL A 109 -9.11 11.12 22.96
N LYS A 110 -8.79 11.93 23.98
CA LYS A 110 -8.60 13.38 23.86
C LYS A 110 -7.13 13.79 23.65
N LYS A 111 -6.20 12.96 24.09
CA LYS A 111 -4.77 13.23 24.01
C LYS A 111 -4.05 11.99 23.50
N ILE A 112 -3.20 12.17 22.53
CA ILE A 112 -2.28 11.20 21.96
C ILE A 112 -0.85 11.72 22.19
N ASP A 113 0.06 10.83 22.48
CA ASP A 113 1.48 11.16 22.68
C ASP A 113 2.30 10.91 21.42
N GLU A 114 1.97 9.86 20.65
CA GLU A 114 2.64 9.50 19.39
C GLU A 114 1.60 9.21 18.30
N LEU A 115 1.80 9.81 17.11
CA LEU A 115 0.90 9.71 15.96
C LEU A 115 1.65 9.10 14.77
N TYR A 116 1.30 7.86 14.39
CA TYR A 116 1.93 7.10 13.30
C TYR A 116 1.10 7.18 12.03
N LEU A 117 1.66 7.77 11.00
CA LEU A 117 0.98 8.05 9.72
C LEU A 117 1.87 7.65 8.55
N ALA A 118 1.24 7.27 7.43
CA ALA A 118 1.98 6.88 6.23
C ALA A 118 2.50 8.08 5.43
N HIS A 119 1.72 9.16 5.33
CA HIS A 119 2.02 10.30 4.50
C HIS A 119 1.43 11.61 5.03
N GLU A 120 2.02 12.75 4.62
CA GLU A 120 1.57 14.10 5.00
C GLU A 120 0.41 14.64 4.15
N TYR A 121 0.06 14.04 3.01
CA TYR A 121 -0.90 14.60 2.05
C TYR A 121 -2.32 14.02 2.12
N ASN A 122 -2.53 12.99 2.91
CA ASN A 122 -3.85 12.41 3.10
C ASN A 122 -4.70 13.30 4.01
N PHE A 123 -5.97 13.50 3.66
CA PHE A 123 -6.91 14.32 4.44
C PHE A 123 -7.04 13.85 5.90
N ILE A 124 -7.19 12.54 6.13
CA ILE A 124 -7.34 12.00 7.50
C ILE A 124 -6.04 12.20 8.29
N ASP A 125 -4.88 11.97 7.68
CA ASP A 125 -3.59 12.14 8.32
C ASP A 125 -3.38 13.62 8.72
N GLN A 126 -3.65 14.58 7.82
CA GLN A 126 -3.59 16.00 8.12
C GLN A 126 -4.61 16.42 9.19
N LEU A 127 -5.81 15.87 9.17
CA LEU A 127 -6.81 16.12 10.21
C LEU A 127 -6.29 15.67 11.59
N LEU A 128 -5.77 14.45 11.69
CA LEU A 128 -5.24 13.91 12.95
C LEU A 128 -4.02 14.67 13.44
N MET A 129 -3.12 15.11 12.55
CA MET A 129 -1.99 15.98 12.90
C MET A 129 -2.45 17.34 13.49
N ASN A 130 -3.58 17.87 13.01
CA ASN A 130 -4.13 19.12 13.54
C ASN A 130 -4.91 18.90 14.84
N VAL A 131 -5.62 17.77 14.96
CA VAL A 131 -6.38 17.41 16.18
C VAL A 131 -5.45 17.09 17.34
N TYR A 132 -4.38 16.34 17.09
CA TYR A 132 -3.38 15.95 18.11
C TYR A 132 -2.07 16.72 17.90
N GLU A 133 -2.14 18.04 17.90
CA GLU A 133 -1.03 18.92 17.57
C GLU A 133 0.22 18.69 18.46
N SER A 134 0.01 18.36 19.74
CA SER A 134 1.09 18.10 20.72
C SER A 134 1.73 16.71 20.61
N ALA A 135 1.15 15.80 19.80
CA ALA A 135 1.71 14.47 19.59
C ALA A 135 2.99 14.52 18.75
N GLU A 136 3.96 13.64 19.04
CA GLU A 136 5.07 13.37 18.13
C GLU A 136 4.51 12.76 16.84
N LYS A 137 4.81 13.36 15.70
CA LYS A 137 4.32 12.95 14.38
C LYS A 137 5.35 12.08 13.70
N ILE A 138 5.03 10.81 13.55
CA ILE A 138 5.94 9.77 13.10
C ILE A 138 5.49 9.28 11.73
N CYS A 139 6.36 9.41 10.73
CA CYS A 139 6.14 8.84 9.41
C CYS A 139 6.69 7.41 9.36
N TYR A 140 5.85 6.45 8.96
CA TYR A 140 6.30 5.09 8.72
C TYR A 140 6.37 4.73 7.22
N GLY A 141 5.93 5.63 6.33
CA GLY A 141 6.00 5.48 4.88
C GLY A 141 4.96 4.53 4.28
N ASN A 142 5.09 4.31 2.99
CA ASN A 142 4.29 3.37 2.22
C ASN A 142 5.01 2.03 2.04
N GLY A 143 4.26 1.00 1.71
CA GLY A 143 4.82 -0.34 1.52
C GLY A 143 5.62 -0.74 2.76
N ILE A 144 6.88 -1.11 2.59
CA ILE A 144 7.82 -1.43 3.67
C ILE A 144 8.67 -0.22 4.07
N GLY A 145 8.07 0.88 4.42
CA GLY A 145 8.83 2.07 4.83
C GLY A 145 9.52 2.77 3.67
N ILE A 146 8.79 3.00 2.58
CA ILE A 146 9.21 3.82 1.45
C ILE A 146 8.66 5.23 1.65
N TYR A 147 9.51 6.23 1.61
CA TYR A 147 9.04 7.61 1.62
C TYR A 147 8.47 8.00 0.25
N THR A 148 7.29 8.59 0.25
CA THR A 148 6.65 9.14 -0.95
C THR A 148 6.09 10.50 -0.63
N SER A 149 6.55 11.51 -1.34
CA SER A 149 5.99 12.86 -1.23
C SER A 149 4.76 13.05 -2.12
N GLN A 150 4.10 14.17 -1.95
CA GLN A 150 2.97 14.55 -2.81
C GLN A 150 3.38 14.72 -4.28
N SER A 151 4.63 15.07 -4.54
CA SER A 151 5.19 15.28 -5.89
C SER A 151 5.36 13.95 -6.66
N ALA A 152 5.58 12.84 -5.95
CA ALA A 152 5.71 11.51 -6.57
C ALA A 152 4.40 11.04 -7.26
N PHE A 153 3.26 11.61 -6.88
CA PHE A 153 1.95 11.30 -7.47
C PHE A 153 1.30 12.57 -8.01
N PRO A 154 1.76 13.11 -9.16
CA PRO A 154 1.12 14.26 -9.78
C PRO A 154 -0.36 13.93 -10.04
N ARG A 155 -1.25 14.79 -9.52
CA ARG A 155 -2.68 14.67 -9.80
C ARG A 155 -2.87 14.77 -11.31
N PRO A 156 -3.68 13.90 -11.94
CA PRO A 156 -4.04 14.10 -13.32
C PRO A 156 -4.62 15.52 -13.45
N SER A 157 -4.04 16.32 -14.32
CA SER A 157 -4.61 17.61 -14.67
C SER A 157 -6.06 17.35 -15.08
N SER A 158 -7.01 17.99 -14.41
CA SER A 158 -8.43 17.86 -14.76
C SER A 158 -8.54 18.04 -16.26
N ARG A 159 -8.99 17.01 -16.98
CA ARG A 159 -9.28 17.11 -18.41
C ARG A 159 -10.06 18.41 -18.61
N ASN A 160 -9.47 19.35 -19.34
CA ASN A 160 -10.15 20.52 -19.85
C ASN A 160 -11.26 20.02 -20.78
N ASN A 161 -12.43 19.76 -20.21
CA ASN A 161 -13.63 19.62 -20.99
C ASN A 161 -13.87 20.98 -21.62
N SER A 162 -13.75 21.03 -22.95
CA SER A 162 -14.01 22.15 -23.83
C SER A 162 -15.48 22.58 -23.81
N PHE A 163 -15.96 23.05 -22.67
CA PHE A 163 -17.19 23.80 -22.50
C PHE A 163 -16.87 25.13 -21.82
N SER A 164 -16.01 25.94 -22.51
CA SER A 164 -15.41 27.11 -21.86
C SER A 164 -16.31 28.36 -21.82
N TYR A 165 -17.40 28.45 -22.52
CA TYR A 165 -18.19 29.69 -22.60
C TYR A 165 -19.28 29.85 -21.54
N LEU A 166 -19.88 28.77 -21.07
CA LEU A 166 -20.85 28.82 -19.98
C LEU A 166 -20.18 28.82 -18.58
N ASN A 167 -18.94 28.38 -18.47
CA ASN A 167 -18.17 28.38 -17.23
C ASN A 167 -17.66 29.76 -16.81
N SER A 168 -17.48 30.73 -17.73
CA SER A 168 -16.96 32.06 -17.35
C SER A 168 -17.98 32.90 -16.60
N LEU A 169 -19.27 32.79 -16.93
CA LEU A 169 -20.35 33.46 -16.16
C LEU A 169 -20.62 32.77 -14.82
N TYR A 170 -20.47 31.45 -14.77
CA TYR A 170 -20.64 30.67 -13.53
C TYR A 170 -19.46 30.89 -12.58
N THR A 171 -18.24 31.08 -13.07
CA THR A 171 -17.05 31.38 -12.25
C THR A 171 -17.10 32.79 -11.67
N SER A 172 -17.58 33.80 -12.42
CA SER A 172 -17.66 35.17 -11.89
C SER A 172 -18.74 35.32 -10.80
N LEU A 173 -19.87 34.62 -10.93
CA LEU A 173 -20.89 34.52 -9.87
C LEU A 173 -20.40 33.73 -8.66
N LYS A 174 -19.65 32.65 -8.90
CA LYS A 174 -19.06 31.81 -7.86
C LYS A 174 -17.95 32.53 -7.07
N GLU A 175 -17.21 33.41 -7.71
CA GLU A 175 -16.19 34.26 -7.03
C GLU A 175 -16.81 35.35 -6.19
N LYS A 176 -17.90 35.98 -6.66
CA LYS A 176 -18.65 36.97 -5.86
C LYS A 176 -19.36 36.32 -4.67
N LEU A 177 -19.88 35.10 -4.81
CA LEU A 177 -20.45 34.32 -3.70
C LEU A 177 -19.38 33.78 -2.75
N LYS A 178 -18.16 33.50 -3.22
CA LYS A 178 -17.03 33.11 -2.36
C LYS A 178 -16.56 34.23 -1.43
N ALA A 179 -16.72 35.48 -1.81
CA ALA A 179 -16.39 36.65 -0.97
C ALA A 179 -17.36 36.84 0.22
N LEU A 180 -18.56 36.24 0.16
CA LEU A 180 -19.57 36.28 1.22
C LEU A 180 -19.57 35.07 2.14
N VAL A 181 -18.74 34.05 1.85
CA VAL A 181 -18.60 32.85 2.70
C VAL A 181 -17.45 33.09 3.70
N PRO A 182 -17.67 32.81 5.01
CA PRO A 182 -16.61 32.94 6.01
C PRO A 182 -15.34 32.20 5.55
N GLN A 183 -14.18 32.84 5.76
CA GLN A 183 -12.87 32.29 5.34
C GLN A 183 -12.78 30.81 5.65
N LYS A 184 -12.61 29.98 4.61
CA LYS A 184 -12.46 28.53 4.75
C LYS A 184 -11.35 28.28 5.75
N GLN A 185 -11.68 27.75 6.93
CA GLN A 185 -10.67 27.17 7.81
C GLN A 185 -10.11 25.93 7.12
N SER A 186 -8.99 26.11 6.42
CA SER A 186 -8.20 25.00 5.88
C SER A 186 -7.38 24.40 7.01
N LEU A 187 -7.18 23.06 6.97
CA LEU A 187 -6.18 22.43 7.82
C LEU A 187 -4.83 23.09 7.56
N SER A 188 -4.10 23.46 8.61
CA SER A 188 -2.71 23.86 8.46
C SER A 188 -1.90 22.62 8.03
N GLN A 189 -1.06 22.79 7.01
CA GLN A 189 -0.17 21.71 6.61
C GLN A 189 0.84 21.48 7.73
N LYS A 190 0.80 20.31 8.33
CA LYS A 190 1.73 19.87 9.37
C LYS A 190 2.78 18.95 8.74
N GLN A 191 3.96 18.94 9.36
CA GLN A 191 5.09 18.10 8.97
C GLN A 191 5.32 17.00 10.00
N PHE A 192 6.08 15.99 9.63
CA PHE A 192 6.54 14.95 10.54
C PHE A 192 7.74 15.39 11.36
N ASP A 193 7.84 14.91 12.58
CA ASP A 193 8.98 15.15 13.46
C ASP A 193 10.10 14.14 13.17
N ILE A 194 9.73 12.88 12.87
CA ILE A 194 10.65 11.78 12.59
C ILE A 194 10.02 10.77 11.61
N GLY A 195 10.86 10.13 10.80
CA GLY A 195 10.46 9.04 9.90
C GLY A 195 11.25 7.77 10.15
N TYR A 196 10.58 6.63 10.05
CA TYR A 196 11.17 5.29 10.11
C TYR A 196 10.98 4.63 8.76
N PHE A 197 12.07 4.39 8.04
CA PHE A 197 12.03 3.90 6.67
C PHE A 197 13.05 2.78 6.47
N SER A 198 12.77 1.89 5.51
CA SER A 198 13.79 0.97 5.00
C SER A 198 14.47 1.53 3.76
N LEU A 199 13.70 2.14 2.87
CA LEU A 199 14.12 2.66 1.58
C LEU A 199 13.65 4.11 1.41
N PRO A 200 14.20 5.08 2.16
CA PRO A 200 13.71 6.45 2.19
C PRO A 200 13.83 7.16 0.85
N SER A 201 14.80 6.77 0.02
CA SER A 201 15.11 7.44 -1.26
C SER A 201 14.65 6.63 -2.48
N ALA A 202 13.75 5.68 -2.32
CA ALA A 202 13.30 4.75 -3.38
C ALA A 202 12.80 5.44 -4.65
N PHE A 203 12.34 6.69 -4.56
CA PHE A 203 11.89 7.49 -5.71
C PHE A 203 12.73 8.75 -5.89
N GLY A 204 13.98 8.74 -5.43
CA GLY A 204 14.90 9.88 -5.56
C GLY A 204 14.57 11.05 -4.63
N GLU A 205 13.63 10.90 -3.71
CA GLU A 205 13.22 11.93 -2.77
C GLU A 205 13.88 11.74 -1.41
N VAL A 206 14.36 12.82 -0.82
CA VAL A 206 14.92 12.81 0.53
C VAL A 206 13.82 13.22 1.51
N PRO A 207 13.54 12.41 2.55
CA PRO A 207 12.56 12.78 3.58
C PRO A 207 12.93 14.12 4.25
N PRO A 208 12.00 15.09 4.36
CA PRO A 208 12.27 16.40 4.96
C PRO A 208 12.21 16.38 6.49
N MET A 209 12.50 15.23 7.12
CA MET A 209 12.43 15.02 8.56
C MET A 209 13.63 14.21 9.05
N LYS A 210 13.84 14.18 10.37
CA LYS A 210 14.79 13.24 10.97
C LYS A 210 14.44 11.81 10.53
N THR A 211 15.41 11.06 10.05
CA THR A 211 15.19 9.71 9.48
C THR A 211 15.95 8.65 10.25
N VAL A 212 15.27 7.57 10.57
CA VAL A 212 15.83 6.33 11.11
C VAL A 212 15.68 5.25 10.02
N ILE A 213 16.80 4.62 9.67
CA ILE A 213 16.79 3.52 8.70
C ILE A 213 16.55 2.21 9.44
N LEU A 214 15.52 1.48 9.05
CA LEU A 214 15.19 0.18 9.60
C LEU A 214 15.78 -0.94 8.74
N ASP A 215 16.39 -1.90 9.42
CA ASP A 215 16.92 -3.10 8.80
C ASP A 215 15.79 -4.03 8.32
N GLN A 216 16.09 -4.86 7.33
CA GLN A 216 15.20 -5.90 6.79
C GLN A 216 14.67 -6.85 7.88
N ALA A 217 15.53 -7.20 8.84
CA ALA A 217 15.19 -8.11 9.93
C ALA A 217 13.98 -7.64 10.76
N VAL A 218 13.81 -6.31 10.92
CA VAL A 218 12.68 -5.72 11.66
C VAL A 218 11.35 -6.08 10.99
N TYR A 219 11.31 -6.00 9.67
CA TYR A 219 10.11 -6.33 8.89
C TYR A 219 9.90 -7.84 8.80
N LEU A 220 10.97 -8.60 8.55
CA LEU A 220 10.92 -10.06 8.45
C LEU A 220 10.37 -10.68 9.75
N GLU A 221 10.77 -10.17 10.90
CA GLU A 221 10.24 -10.63 12.20
C GLU A 221 8.72 -10.43 12.30
N THR A 222 8.21 -9.30 11.80
CA THR A 222 6.76 -9.04 11.81
C THR A 222 6.03 -9.96 10.83
N PHE A 223 6.58 -10.20 9.64
CA PHE A 223 6.02 -11.18 8.69
C PHE A 223 6.00 -12.59 9.28
N GLN A 224 7.07 -13.02 9.92
CA GLN A 224 7.14 -14.34 10.57
C GLN A 224 6.14 -14.48 11.73
N LYS A 225 5.94 -13.43 12.53
CA LYS A 225 4.90 -13.41 13.57
C LYS A 225 3.51 -13.52 12.96
N LEU A 226 3.22 -12.73 11.94
CA LEU A 226 1.95 -12.79 11.23
C LEU A 226 1.70 -14.18 10.63
N ARG A 227 2.67 -14.75 9.95
CA ARG A 227 2.58 -16.10 9.39
C ARG A 227 2.17 -17.14 10.42
N LYS A 228 2.74 -17.08 11.63
CA LYS A 228 2.41 -18.00 12.72
C LYS A 228 1.00 -17.78 13.29
N THR A 229 0.48 -16.56 13.24
CA THR A 229 -0.79 -16.20 13.91
C THR A 229 -1.98 -16.18 12.96
N LEU A 230 -1.75 -15.99 11.65
CA LEU A 230 -2.80 -15.86 10.62
C LEU A 230 -3.30 -17.19 10.05
N GLY A 231 -2.89 -18.33 10.59
CA GLY A 231 -3.30 -19.65 10.09
C GLY A 231 -4.82 -19.87 9.97
N SER A 232 -5.64 -19.08 10.68
CA SER A 232 -7.10 -19.06 10.54
C SER A 232 -7.62 -18.14 9.42
N LEU A 233 -6.79 -17.28 8.85
CA LEU A 233 -7.16 -16.31 7.81
C LEU A 233 -6.68 -16.76 6.41
N ILE A 234 -5.84 -17.78 6.35
CA ILE A 234 -5.31 -18.34 5.12
C ILE A 234 -5.94 -19.72 4.92
N ASP A 235 -6.54 -19.95 3.77
CA ASP A 235 -7.01 -21.30 3.41
C ASP A 235 -5.82 -22.21 3.08
N ILE A 236 -5.40 -22.99 4.07
CA ILE A 236 -4.27 -23.93 3.92
C ILE A 236 -4.53 -24.99 2.85
N ASN A 237 -5.79 -25.42 2.65
CA ASN A 237 -6.13 -26.38 1.63
C ASN A 237 -5.92 -25.79 0.23
N TYR A 238 -6.28 -24.50 0.04
CA TYR A 238 -5.98 -23.80 -1.20
C TYR A 238 -4.47 -23.74 -1.46
N ILE A 239 -3.68 -23.38 -0.47
CA ILE A 239 -2.21 -23.32 -0.60
C ILE A 239 -1.64 -24.70 -0.97
N ASN A 240 -2.04 -25.76 -0.27
CA ASN A 240 -1.55 -27.12 -0.54
C ASN A 240 -1.95 -27.63 -1.94
N ASN A 241 -3.19 -27.37 -2.36
CA ASN A 241 -3.67 -27.71 -3.70
C ASN A 241 -2.89 -26.93 -4.77
N LEU A 242 -2.66 -25.63 -4.57
CA LEU A 242 -1.88 -24.84 -5.48
C LEU A 242 -0.45 -25.37 -5.60
N ARG A 243 0.21 -25.65 -4.47
CA ARG A 243 1.58 -26.24 -4.47
C ARG A 243 1.64 -27.54 -5.25
N SER A 244 0.69 -28.44 -5.04
CA SER A 244 0.60 -29.72 -5.77
C SER A 244 0.46 -29.53 -7.27
N ASN A 245 -0.28 -28.50 -7.69
CA ASN A 245 -0.51 -28.22 -9.11
C ASN A 245 0.72 -27.63 -9.82
N ILE A 246 1.64 -26.97 -9.08
CA ILE A 246 2.77 -26.24 -9.67
C ILE A 246 4.12 -26.89 -9.42
N GLN A 247 4.20 -27.99 -8.64
CA GLN A 247 5.48 -28.52 -8.13
C GLN A 247 6.47 -28.94 -9.21
N ASP A 248 6.00 -29.44 -10.36
CA ASP A 248 6.82 -30.05 -11.40
C ASP A 248 7.10 -29.14 -12.61
N ALA A 249 6.64 -27.90 -12.56
CA ALA A 249 6.75 -26.95 -13.66
C ALA A 249 7.61 -25.71 -13.32
N PRO A 250 8.27 -25.11 -14.32
CA PRO A 250 8.79 -23.76 -14.16
C PRO A 250 7.65 -22.77 -13.89
N ILE A 251 7.85 -21.90 -12.90
CA ILE A 251 6.77 -21.01 -12.43
C ILE A 251 7.10 -19.56 -12.80
N SER A 252 6.09 -18.90 -13.33
CA SER A 252 6.06 -17.46 -13.51
C SER A 252 4.95 -16.85 -12.68
N ILE A 253 5.19 -15.68 -12.09
CA ILE A 253 4.20 -14.92 -11.33
C ILE A 253 4.05 -13.55 -11.98
N LEU A 254 2.82 -13.18 -12.32
CA LEU A 254 2.48 -11.84 -12.82
C LEU A 254 1.72 -11.07 -11.74
N LEU A 255 2.33 -10.05 -11.18
CA LEU A 255 1.66 -9.09 -10.29
C LEU A 255 1.15 -7.94 -11.15
N THR A 256 -0.16 -7.89 -11.41
CA THR A 256 -0.73 -6.85 -12.28
C THR A 256 -0.76 -5.49 -11.58
N SER A 257 -0.84 -4.44 -12.38
CA SER A 257 -1.19 -3.09 -11.96
C SER A 257 -2.47 -2.66 -12.66
N ASN A 258 -3.15 -1.65 -12.14
CA ASN A 258 -4.39 -1.16 -12.73
C ASN A 258 -4.11 0.14 -13.52
N PHE A 259 -3.65 -0.01 -14.76
CA PHE A 259 -3.29 1.13 -15.62
C PHE A 259 -4.47 1.70 -16.38
N SER A 260 -5.40 0.85 -16.83
CA SER A 260 -6.54 1.27 -17.66
C SER A 260 -7.70 1.78 -16.81
N GLU A 261 -8.15 1.00 -15.84
CA GLU A 261 -9.41 1.27 -15.13
C GLU A 261 -9.27 2.35 -14.05
N ALA A 262 -8.41 2.15 -13.04
CA ALA A 262 -8.28 3.11 -11.95
C ALA A 262 -7.34 4.28 -12.27
N ALA A 263 -6.26 4.03 -13.02
CA ALA A 263 -5.28 5.07 -13.34
C ALA A 263 -5.57 5.80 -14.66
N GLY A 264 -6.34 5.22 -15.58
CA GLY A 264 -6.74 5.83 -16.85
C GLY A 264 -5.55 6.23 -17.73
N ARG A 265 -4.48 5.41 -17.74
CA ARG A 265 -3.21 5.70 -18.44
C ARG A 265 -3.13 5.08 -19.83
N MET A 266 -4.03 4.15 -20.13
CA MET A 266 -4.18 3.45 -21.41
C MET A 266 -5.59 2.86 -21.50
N THR A 267 -5.95 2.27 -22.65
CA THR A 267 -7.18 1.49 -22.75
C THR A 267 -7.01 0.10 -22.16
N LEU A 268 -8.10 -0.62 -21.89
CA LEU A 268 -8.05 -1.99 -21.41
C LEU A 268 -7.38 -2.93 -22.43
N GLU A 269 -7.69 -2.78 -23.69
CA GLU A 269 -7.11 -3.56 -24.77
C GLU A 269 -5.59 -3.36 -24.86
N ASN A 270 -5.15 -2.10 -24.73
CA ASN A 270 -3.73 -1.76 -24.72
C ASN A 270 -3.02 -2.33 -23.49
N GLU A 271 -3.67 -2.35 -22.31
CA GLU A 271 -3.08 -2.92 -21.11
C GLU A 271 -2.86 -4.44 -21.25
N ILE A 272 -3.85 -5.15 -21.79
CA ILE A 272 -3.74 -6.59 -22.04
C ILE A 272 -2.65 -6.86 -23.10
N ALA A 273 -2.64 -6.11 -24.19
CA ALA A 273 -1.63 -6.25 -25.24
C ALA A 273 -0.21 -5.94 -24.73
N ALA A 274 -0.05 -4.95 -23.86
CA ALA A 274 1.24 -4.62 -23.24
C ALA A 274 1.76 -5.76 -22.36
N TYR A 275 0.90 -6.38 -21.52
CA TYR A 275 1.29 -7.54 -20.72
C TYR A 275 1.70 -8.72 -21.62
N ARG A 276 0.93 -8.99 -22.68
CA ARG A 276 1.22 -10.09 -23.61
C ARG A 276 2.56 -9.86 -24.30
N GLU A 277 2.74 -8.72 -24.96
CA GLU A 277 3.98 -8.40 -25.69
C GLU A 277 5.20 -8.42 -24.75
N PHE A 278 5.05 -7.91 -23.53
CA PHE A 278 6.12 -7.99 -22.55
C PHE A 278 6.49 -9.44 -22.20
N LEU A 279 5.52 -10.30 -21.93
CA LEU A 279 5.79 -11.69 -21.55
C LEU A 279 6.36 -12.52 -22.70
N GLU A 280 5.96 -12.27 -23.94
CA GLU A 280 6.52 -12.90 -25.16
C GLU A 280 8.04 -12.67 -25.28
N THR A 281 8.53 -11.51 -24.80
CA THR A 281 9.98 -11.19 -24.83
C THR A 281 10.81 -11.87 -23.73
N GLN A 282 10.17 -12.51 -22.74
CA GLN A 282 10.88 -13.01 -21.55
C GLN A 282 11.50 -14.41 -21.70
N GLY A 283 11.41 -15.04 -22.87
CA GLY A 283 11.98 -16.36 -23.14
C GLY A 283 11.47 -17.42 -22.17
N ILE A 284 10.16 -17.53 -22.04
CA ILE A 284 9.47 -18.43 -21.10
C ILE A 284 9.44 -19.84 -21.69
N PRO A 285 9.80 -20.89 -20.93
CA PRO A 285 9.65 -22.27 -21.37
C PRO A 285 8.18 -22.64 -21.62
N ASN A 286 7.88 -23.37 -22.70
CA ASN A 286 6.51 -23.73 -23.09
C ASN A 286 5.76 -24.58 -22.03
N ASN A 287 6.47 -25.25 -21.13
CA ASN A 287 5.89 -26.05 -20.04
C ASN A 287 5.72 -25.24 -18.74
N SER A 288 5.90 -23.93 -18.77
CA SER A 288 5.75 -23.07 -17.60
C SER A 288 4.30 -22.86 -17.19
N ILE A 289 4.07 -22.69 -15.90
CA ILE A 289 2.78 -22.27 -15.33
C ILE A 289 2.87 -20.77 -14.97
N LEU A 290 1.83 -20.01 -15.34
CA LEU A 290 1.68 -18.62 -14.96
C LEU A 290 0.67 -18.47 -13.82
N LEU A 291 1.12 -17.92 -12.70
CA LEU A 291 0.24 -17.46 -11.63
C LEU A 291 -0.04 -15.96 -11.83
N ILE A 292 -1.28 -15.58 -12.04
CA ILE A 292 -1.67 -14.18 -12.14
C ILE A 292 -2.26 -13.73 -10.81
N LYS A 293 -1.61 -12.77 -10.15
CA LYS A 293 -2.14 -12.06 -8.99
C LYS A 293 -2.73 -10.73 -9.45
N PRO A 294 -4.07 -10.64 -9.57
CA PRO A 294 -4.71 -9.41 -9.99
C PRO A 294 -4.50 -8.28 -8.97
N HIS A 295 -4.49 -7.06 -9.46
CA HIS A 295 -4.56 -5.89 -8.59
C HIS A 295 -5.95 -5.86 -7.89
N PRO A 296 -6.06 -5.48 -6.61
CA PRO A 296 -7.34 -5.51 -5.88
C PRO A 296 -8.49 -4.73 -6.52
N ARG A 297 -8.19 -3.78 -7.39
CA ARG A 297 -9.18 -2.96 -8.12
C ARG A 297 -9.31 -3.33 -9.59
N ASP A 298 -8.77 -4.48 -10.03
CA ASP A 298 -8.99 -4.97 -11.38
C ASP A 298 -10.41 -5.53 -11.51
N SER A 299 -11.13 -5.16 -12.57
CA SER A 299 -12.43 -5.72 -12.85
C SER A 299 -12.36 -7.20 -13.23
N LYS A 300 -13.45 -7.93 -12.99
CA LYS A 300 -13.56 -9.32 -13.42
C LYS A 300 -13.36 -9.47 -14.94
N LEU A 301 -13.84 -8.51 -15.72
CA LEU A 301 -13.63 -8.49 -17.17
C LEU A 301 -12.16 -8.45 -17.52
N LYS A 302 -11.40 -7.52 -16.94
CA LYS A 302 -9.96 -7.39 -17.15
C LYS A 302 -9.22 -8.68 -16.79
N ILE A 303 -9.51 -9.25 -15.62
CA ILE A 303 -8.86 -10.47 -15.12
C ILE A 303 -9.06 -11.64 -16.10
N LEU A 304 -10.30 -11.86 -16.54
CA LEU A 304 -10.62 -12.94 -17.46
C LEU A 304 -10.05 -12.72 -18.86
N SER A 305 -10.09 -11.47 -19.36
CA SER A 305 -9.50 -11.11 -20.66
C SER A 305 -7.99 -11.32 -20.65
N LEU A 306 -7.31 -10.94 -19.55
CA LEU A 306 -5.88 -11.13 -19.40
C LEU A 306 -5.53 -12.63 -19.35
N LYS A 307 -6.27 -13.45 -18.57
CA LYS A 307 -6.09 -14.90 -18.56
C LYS A 307 -6.22 -15.48 -19.97
N SER A 308 -7.28 -15.12 -20.69
CA SER A 308 -7.52 -15.58 -22.07
C SER A 308 -6.39 -15.20 -23.03
N ALA A 309 -5.92 -13.95 -22.93
CA ALA A 309 -4.86 -13.44 -23.80
C ALA A 309 -3.48 -14.07 -23.56
N LEU A 310 -3.26 -14.70 -22.40
CA LEU A 310 -1.97 -15.29 -22.03
C LEU A 310 -1.99 -16.83 -22.04
N SER A 311 -3.15 -17.46 -22.25
CA SER A 311 -3.32 -18.92 -22.12
C SER A 311 -2.58 -19.73 -23.20
N ASP A 312 -2.20 -19.14 -24.31
CA ASP A 312 -1.42 -19.79 -25.36
C ASP A 312 0.11 -19.65 -25.16
N LEU A 313 0.55 -18.80 -24.23
CA LEU A 313 1.97 -18.60 -23.91
C LEU A 313 2.50 -19.56 -22.83
N TYR A 314 1.59 -20.21 -22.10
CA TYR A 314 1.93 -21.04 -20.94
C TYR A 314 1.19 -22.38 -21.02
N ALA A 315 1.74 -23.40 -20.36
CA ALA A 315 1.06 -24.71 -20.24
C ALA A 315 -0.24 -24.60 -19.42
N ASP A 316 -0.26 -23.74 -18.42
CA ASP A 316 -1.46 -23.38 -17.67
C ASP A 316 -1.36 -21.95 -17.12
N VAL A 317 -2.53 -21.30 -16.94
CA VAL A 317 -2.66 -19.96 -16.36
C VAL A 317 -3.64 -20.00 -15.20
N ILE A 318 -3.10 -19.90 -13.98
CA ILE A 318 -3.85 -19.97 -12.73
C ILE A 318 -4.09 -18.56 -12.21
N LEU A 319 -5.35 -18.22 -11.97
CA LEU A 319 -5.72 -16.94 -11.34
C LEU A 319 -5.68 -17.07 -9.82
N LEU A 320 -4.91 -16.21 -9.17
CA LEU A 320 -4.89 -16.04 -7.72
C LEU A 320 -6.01 -15.06 -7.32
N SER A 321 -7.26 -15.50 -7.46
CA SER A 321 -8.47 -14.67 -7.33
C SER A 321 -9.34 -15.00 -6.12
N GLU A 322 -8.86 -15.86 -5.20
CA GLU A 322 -9.53 -16.10 -3.93
C GLU A 322 -9.60 -14.79 -3.12
N GLU A 323 -10.73 -14.56 -2.48
CA GLU A 323 -11.04 -13.28 -1.82
C GLU A 323 -9.96 -12.88 -0.79
N PHE A 324 -9.52 -13.84 0.05
CA PHE A 324 -8.51 -13.56 1.05
C PHE A 324 -7.16 -13.10 0.45
N LEU A 325 -6.85 -13.51 -0.79
CA LEU A 325 -5.62 -13.09 -1.48
C LEU A 325 -5.62 -11.61 -1.86
N PHE A 326 -6.79 -10.98 -1.99
CA PHE A 326 -6.87 -9.53 -2.21
C PHE A 326 -6.59 -8.72 -0.95
N TYR A 327 -6.80 -9.33 0.22
CA TYR A 327 -6.61 -8.69 1.52
C TYR A 327 -5.24 -8.97 2.11
N LEU A 328 -4.69 -10.16 1.87
CA LEU A 328 -3.41 -10.61 2.38
C LEU A 328 -2.25 -9.86 1.69
N PRO A 329 -1.21 -9.41 2.42
CA PRO A 329 0.06 -9.05 1.80
C PRO A 329 0.59 -10.21 0.96
N PHE A 330 0.95 -9.92 -0.30
CA PHE A 330 1.43 -10.96 -1.23
C PHE A 330 2.69 -11.67 -0.69
N GLU A 331 3.48 -10.97 0.09
CA GLU A 331 4.68 -11.49 0.74
C GLU A 331 4.37 -12.68 1.66
N LEU A 332 3.27 -12.65 2.41
CA LEU A 332 2.85 -13.78 3.25
C LEU A 332 2.44 -14.98 2.40
N PHE A 333 1.65 -14.75 1.35
CA PHE A 333 1.33 -15.80 0.38
C PHE A 333 2.61 -16.40 -0.23
N PHE A 334 3.55 -15.55 -0.65
CA PHE A 334 4.82 -16.00 -1.23
C PHE A 334 5.63 -16.84 -0.24
N MET A 335 5.68 -16.43 1.03
CA MET A 335 6.36 -17.20 2.08
C MET A 335 5.74 -18.58 2.28
N ASP A 336 4.41 -18.68 2.26
CA ASP A 336 3.72 -19.96 2.48
C ASP A 336 3.81 -20.91 1.28
N VAL A 337 3.77 -20.36 0.07
CA VAL A 337 3.85 -21.18 -1.15
C VAL A 337 5.28 -21.57 -1.49
N PHE A 338 6.23 -20.63 -1.45
CA PHE A 338 7.57 -20.80 -2.03
C PHE A 338 8.71 -20.94 -1.02
N LEU A 339 8.54 -20.44 0.22
CA LEU A 339 9.59 -20.43 1.25
C LEU A 339 9.27 -21.34 2.45
N ASN A 340 8.27 -22.21 2.34
CA ASN A 340 7.94 -23.14 3.41
C ASN A 340 8.97 -24.28 3.45
N SER A 341 9.79 -24.32 4.51
CA SER A 341 10.85 -25.32 4.70
C SER A 341 10.32 -26.72 5.00
N ASP A 342 9.08 -26.82 5.51
CA ASP A 342 8.47 -28.09 5.92
C ASP A 342 7.90 -28.89 4.74
N GLU A 343 7.92 -28.31 3.55
CA GLU A 343 7.36 -28.86 2.33
C GLU A 343 8.42 -29.03 1.23
N PRO A 344 8.18 -29.87 0.21
CA PRO A 344 9.07 -30.00 -0.93
C PRO A 344 9.38 -28.65 -1.58
N LYS A 345 10.65 -28.39 -1.84
CA LYS A 345 11.11 -27.12 -2.40
C LYS A 345 10.61 -26.95 -3.83
N LEU A 346 9.82 -25.93 -4.07
CA LEU A 346 9.42 -25.51 -5.41
C LEU A 346 10.59 -24.81 -6.14
N GLN A 347 10.53 -24.76 -7.47
CA GLN A 347 11.44 -23.94 -8.25
C GLN A 347 11.24 -22.47 -7.91
N THR A 348 12.32 -21.70 -7.86
CA THR A 348 12.25 -20.26 -7.66
C THR A 348 11.51 -19.62 -8.83
N PRO A 349 10.37 -18.94 -8.60
CA PRO A 349 9.57 -18.38 -9.68
C PRO A 349 10.24 -17.16 -10.31
N LYS A 350 9.97 -16.92 -11.61
CA LYS A 350 10.20 -15.62 -12.24
C LYS A 350 9.04 -14.69 -11.87
N ILE A 351 9.32 -13.55 -11.25
CA ILE A 351 8.29 -12.61 -10.79
C ILE A 351 8.30 -11.39 -11.71
N PHE A 352 7.18 -11.13 -12.36
CA PHE A 352 6.95 -9.96 -13.20
C PHE A 352 6.08 -8.96 -12.44
N THR A 353 6.53 -7.73 -12.31
CA THR A 353 5.81 -6.70 -11.58
C THR A 353 5.98 -5.31 -12.16
N PHE A 354 4.99 -4.46 -11.96
CA PHE A 354 4.91 -3.12 -12.53
C PHE A 354 4.71 -2.05 -11.45
N SER A 355 4.92 -2.41 -10.20
CA SER A 355 4.68 -1.57 -9.02
C SER A 355 5.81 -1.70 -7.99
N SER A 356 5.75 -0.89 -6.94
CA SER A 356 6.70 -0.94 -5.82
C SER A 356 6.67 -2.25 -5.00
N ALA A 357 5.78 -3.20 -5.31
CA ALA A 357 5.79 -4.53 -4.70
C ALA A 357 7.13 -5.27 -4.92
N CYS A 358 7.83 -4.99 -6.04
CA CYS A 358 9.18 -5.50 -6.28
C CYS A 358 10.15 -5.15 -5.15
N LEU A 359 10.08 -3.93 -4.64
CA LEU A 359 10.98 -3.47 -3.58
C LEU A 359 10.78 -4.29 -2.31
N THR A 360 9.51 -4.59 -1.95
CA THR A 360 9.21 -5.43 -0.79
C THR A 360 9.70 -6.86 -0.98
N LEU A 361 9.39 -7.45 -2.13
CA LEU A 361 9.77 -8.84 -2.43
C LEU A 361 11.29 -9.03 -2.45
N GLU A 362 12.02 -8.14 -3.10
CA GLU A 362 13.49 -8.22 -3.12
C GLU A 362 14.11 -7.86 -1.78
N PHE A 363 13.61 -6.80 -1.11
CA PHE A 363 14.17 -6.35 0.15
C PHE A 363 13.90 -7.35 1.30
N ILE A 364 12.67 -7.89 1.41
CA ILE A 364 12.29 -8.78 2.52
C ILE A 364 12.61 -10.24 2.22
N LEU A 365 12.32 -10.71 1.01
CA LEU A 365 12.32 -12.14 0.68
C LEU A 365 13.45 -12.55 -0.27
N ASN A 366 14.29 -11.61 -0.67
CA ASN A 366 15.35 -11.84 -1.68
C ASN A 366 14.82 -12.50 -2.97
N ALA A 367 13.56 -12.20 -3.31
CA ALA A 367 12.87 -12.74 -4.47
C ALA A 367 13.07 -11.81 -5.67
N ARG A 368 13.93 -12.21 -6.61
CA ARG A 368 14.24 -11.37 -7.78
C ARG A 368 13.03 -11.11 -8.65
N CYS A 369 12.81 -9.83 -8.97
CA CYS A 369 11.73 -9.34 -9.81
C CYS A 369 12.23 -8.82 -11.16
N ILE A 370 11.45 -9.05 -12.20
CA ILE A 370 11.59 -8.41 -13.50
C ILE A 370 10.57 -7.26 -13.54
N ILE A 371 11.06 -6.04 -13.75
CA ILE A 371 10.28 -4.82 -13.48
C ILE A 371 10.03 -4.04 -14.74
N GLY A 372 8.77 -3.63 -14.87
CA GLY A 372 8.32 -2.69 -15.87
C GLY A 372 8.19 -3.31 -17.25
N PHE A 373 7.57 -2.53 -18.13
CA PHE A 373 7.42 -2.89 -19.55
C PHE A 373 8.65 -2.53 -20.40
N GLY A 374 9.44 -1.56 -19.94
CA GLY A 374 10.46 -0.92 -20.74
C GLY A 374 9.91 0.19 -21.64
N SER A 375 10.81 1.07 -22.10
CA SER A 375 10.44 2.29 -22.82
C SER A 375 9.70 2.02 -24.15
N GLU A 376 10.02 0.93 -24.84
CA GLU A 376 9.42 0.57 -26.12
C GLU A 376 7.92 0.27 -25.95
N ILE A 377 7.57 -0.66 -25.06
CA ILE A 377 6.18 -1.04 -24.79
C ILE A 377 5.41 0.13 -24.16
N VAL A 378 6.05 0.89 -23.27
CA VAL A 378 5.41 2.07 -22.66
C VAL A 378 5.04 3.10 -23.74
N ASN A 379 5.96 3.44 -24.63
CA ASN A 379 5.68 4.40 -25.72
C ASN A 379 4.62 3.91 -26.70
N LYS A 380 4.50 2.60 -26.89
CA LYS A 380 3.53 1.98 -27.81
C LYS A 380 2.11 1.98 -27.26
N PHE A 381 1.92 1.68 -25.96
CA PHE A 381 0.60 1.37 -25.40
C PHE A 381 0.06 2.41 -24.43
N PHE A 382 0.92 3.20 -23.75
CA PHE A 382 0.45 4.25 -22.84
C PHE A 382 0.02 5.49 -23.62
N TYR A 383 -0.92 6.24 -23.05
CA TYR A 383 -1.20 7.57 -23.57
C TYR A 383 0.05 8.45 -23.46
N GLN A 384 0.29 9.29 -24.45
CA GLN A 384 1.50 10.10 -24.58
C GLN A 384 1.79 10.94 -23.32
N ASP A 385 0.74 11.50 -22.69
CA ASP A 385 0.84 12.31 -21.47
C ASP A 385 1.34 11.51 -20.26
N HIS A 386 1.28 10.18 -20.29
CA HIS A 386 1.65 9.30 -19.19
C HIS A 386 2.93 8.50 -19.44
N ALA A 387 3.38 8.38 -20.68
CA ALA A 387 4.53 7.56 -21.06
C ALA A 387 5.82 8.00 -20.35
N ALA A 388 6.16 9.28 -20.42
CA ALA A 388 7.38 9.81 -19.79
C ALA A 388 7.41 9.59 -18.27
N SER A 389 6.28 9.80 -17.58
CA SER A 389 6.19 9.57 -16.13
C SER A 389 6.29 8.09 -15.78
N ARG A 390 5.78 7.20 -16.65
CA ARG A 390 5.89 5.76 -16.45
C ARG A 390 7.33 5.27 -16.61
N ILE A 391 8.00 5.70 -17.65
CA ILE A 391 9.41 5.36 -17.92
C ILE A 391 10.29 5.81 -16.74
N LYS A 392 10.07 7.05 -16.26
CA LYS A 392 10.78 7.55 -15.06
C LYS A 392 10.51 6.68 -13.85
N HIS A 393 9.26 6.32 -13.58
CA HIS A 393 8.89 5.47 -12.43
C HIS A 393 9.58 4.10 -12.50
N GLU A 394 9.65 3.46 -13.67
CA GLU A 394 10.36 2.19 -13.85
C GLU A 394 11.87 2.35 -13.62
N ALA A 395 12.46 3.44 -14.10
CA ALA A 395 13.87 3.74 -13.87
C ALA A 395 14.19 3.96 -12.39
N ASP A 396 13.33 4.68 -11.66
CA ASP A 396 13.47 4.92 -10.22
C ASP A 396 13.40 3.59 -9.44
N LEU A 397 12.47 2.69 -9.77
CA LEU A 397 12.38 1.36 -9.18
C LEU A 397 13.64 0.53 -9.44
N LEU A 398 14.11 0.48 -10.69
CA LEU A 398 15.32 -0.26 -11.07
C LEU A 398 16.58 0.30 -10.38
N SER A 399 16.67 1.62 -10.23
CA SER A 399 17.78 2.25 -9.49
C SER A 399 17.76 1.83 -8.02
N THR A 400 16.60 1.89 -7.39
CA THR A 400 16.44 1.49 -5.97
C THR A 400 16.81 0.04 -5.74
N LEU A 401 16.40 -0.87 -6.63
CA LEU A 401 16.75 -2.29 -6.50
C LEU A 401 18.26 -2.57 -6.56
N ARG A 402 19.02 -1.79 -7.34
CA ARG A 402 20.48 -1.91 -7.39
C ARG A 402 21.14 -1.54 -6.06
N GLU A 403 20.50 -0.72 -5.25
CA GLU A 403 20.95 -0.29 -3.93
C GLU A 403 20.60 -1.29 -2.82
N ILE A 404 19.61 -2.16 -3.06
CA ILE A 404 19.19 -3.19 -2.10
C ILE A 404 20.30 -4.23 -1.96
N LYS A 405 20.84 -4.34 -0.75
CA LYS A 405 21.81 -5.39 -0.42
C LYS A 405 21.06 -6.71 -0.19
N PRO A 406 21.52 -7.83 -0.80
CA PRO A 406 20.90 -9.12 -0.54
C PRO A 406 21.03 -9.49 0.94
N LEU A 407 19.94 -10.02 1.50
CA LEU A 407 19.94 -10.65 2.83
C LEU A 407 20.98 -11.79 2.89
N ASN A 408 21.66 -11.92 4.03
CA ASN A 408 22.31 -13.17 4.38
C ASN A 408 21.21 -14.23 4.54
N VAL A 409 21.21 -15.21 3.63
CA VAL A 409 20.19 -16.28 3.48
C VAL A 409 19.97 -17.11 4.77
N ALA A 410 20.81 -16.94 5.79
CA ALA A 410 20.70 -17.63 7.08
C ALA A 410 19.52 -17.14 7.97
N LEU A 411 18.78 -16.11 7.56
CA LEU A 411 17.67 -15.52 8.34
C LEU A 411 16.27 -15.90 7.81
N ILE A 412 16.15 -16.57 6.68
CA ILE A 412 14.90 -17.06 6.10
C ILE A 412 14.76 -18.55 6.39
#